data_194c60b46a22042ec51100432177a502
#
_entry.id   194c60b46a22042ec51100432177a502
#
_cell.length_a   1.000
_cell.length_b   1.000
_cell.length_c   1.000
_cell.angle_alpha   90.00
_cell.angle_beta   90.00
_cell.angle_gamma   90.00
#
_symmetry.space_group_name_H-M   'P 1'
#
loop_
_entity.id
_entity.type
_entity.pdbx_description
1 polymer ?
#
loop_
_entity_poly.entity_id
_entity_poly.type
_entity_poly.pdbx_seq_one_letter_code
_entity_poly.pdbx_strand_id
1 'polypeptide(L)'
;MKNISLMLLLALSSSAWACDICGGVHANSSIGLFAANRFHTLGLSTQYRSYQSYDNEQLHSKEEFLLNSLQLRFQLSPKLQIYGQLPYQVGKQSLDGEVSTKYGLGDMQGLVNYILLQQKDSVGITQHFLSAAGGVKAPTGYFVSPSNLQQNMYPGTGSWDYSLLLNGYKRLSTLWGMQAELSQTLKGKNTYAFRYGASSQVSTVLVYNYKVSSYRLLASAGIQIDYFAANHWDWETLSDESLHQGLLVQVKSSVNLLTYSWLYSLQAQLPVWQNINRGALNFGPQVQISIQYLIQQKKQS
;
A
#
# COMPACT_ATOMS: atom_id res chain seq x y z
N MET A 1 37.31 8.55 2.70
CA MET A 1 36.11 7.72 2.45
C MET A 1 34.84 8.16 3.22
N LYS A 2 34.86 9.23 4.01
CA LYS A 2 33.69 9.74 4.77
C LYS A 2 32.73 10.68 4.00
N ASN A 3 33.13 11.19 2.84
CA ASN A 3 32.36 12.23 2.12
C ASN A 3 31.48 11.69 0.97
N ILE A 4 31.62 10.41 0.62
CA ILE A 4 30.82 9.78 -0.47
C ILE A 4 29.42 9.39 0.03
N SER A 5 29.27 9.01 1.29
CA SER A 5 27.97 8.66 1.88
C SER A 5 26.99 9.84 2.00
N LEU A 6 27.50 11.07 2.18
CA LEU A 6 26.66 12.25 2.31
C LEU A 6 26.18 12.77 0.93
N MET A 7 26.97 12.57 -0.12
CA MET A 7 26.59 12.92 -1.49
C MET A 7 25.50 12.00 -2.08
N LEU A 8 25.46 10.74 -1.68
CA LEU A 8 24.44 9.79 -2.14
C LEU A 8 23.05 10.09 -1.53
N LEU A 9 23.00 10.70 -0.35
CA LEU A 9 21.74 11.14 0.28
C LEU A 9 21.19 12.44 -0.34
N LEU A 10 22.03 13.30 -0.88
CA LEU A 10 21.63 14.56 -1.53
C LEU A 10 21.21 14.41 -2.99
N ALA A 11 21.58 13.31 -3.66
CA ALA A 11 21.18 13.03 -5.04
C ALA A 11 19.74 12.51 -5.19
N LEU A 12 19.02 12.26 -4.08
CA LEU A 12 17.62 11.81 -4.06
C LEU A 12 16.59 12.96 -4.06
N SER A 13 17.04 14.21 -4.16
CA SER A 13 16.16 15.39 -4.20
C SER A 13 15.74 15.77 -5.62
N SER A 14 15.45 14.83 -6.51
CA SER A 14 14.78 15.10 -7.77
C SER A 14 13.27 15.07 -7.54
N SER A 15 12.65 16.23 -7.72
CA SER A 15 11.22 16.55 -7.71
C SER A 15 10.35 15.40 -8.25
N ALA A 16 9.72 14.66 -7.36
CA ALA A 16 8.74 13.63 -7.69
C ALA A 16 7.34 14.25 -7.62
N TRP A 17 6.52 13.98 -8.61
CA TRP A 17 5.21 14.61 -8.85
C TRP A 17 4.11 13.54 -8.85
N ALA A 18 3.00 13.79 -8.17
CA ALA A 18 1.63 13.35 -8.37
C ALA A 18 0.98 12.24 -7.53
N CYS A 19 -0.34 12.21 -7.41
CA CYS A 19 -1.15 11.37 -6.52
C CYS A 19 -1.94 10.29 -7.28
N ASP A 20 -2.01 9.07 -6.72
CA ASP A 20 -2.95 8.03 -7.13
C ASP A 20 -3.78 7.57 -5.92
N ILE A 21 -5.05 7.92 -5.93
CA ILE A 21 -6.02 7.51 -4.92
C ILE A 21 -6.43 6.03 -5.15
N CYS A 22 -6.32 5.55 -6.40
CA CYS A 22 -6.77 4.23 -6.82
C CYS A 22 -5.60 3.27 -7.05
N GLY A 23 -5.03 2.69 -6.00
CA GLY A 23 -4.27 1.45 -6.18
C GLY A 23 -2.76 1.54 -6.30
N GLY A 24 -2.13 2.41 -5.55
CA GLY A 24 -0.71 2.17 -5.23
C GLY A 24 -0.54 0.78 -4.62
N VAL A 25 0.57 0.10 -4.91
CA VAL A 25 0.96 -1.10 -4.17
C VAL A 25 1.22 -0.66 -2.72
N HIS A 26 0.13 -0.45 -1.98
CA HIS A 26 0.26 -0.44 -0.54
C HIS A 26 0.58 -1.89 -0.19
N ALA A 27 1.89 -2.17 -0.08
CA ALA A 27 2.31 -3.43 0.47
C ALA A 27 1.54 -3.61 1.76
N ASN A 28 0.60 -4.53 1.71
CA ASN A 28 -0.22 -4.83 2.86
C ASN A 28 0.73 -5.03 4.03
N SER A 29 0.51 -4.41 5.18
CA SER A 29 1.39 -4.55 6.35
C SER A 29 1.64 -6.00 6.74
N SER A 30 0.80 -6.92 6.27
CA SER A 30 1.02 -8.36 6.33
C SER A 30 2.26 -8.83 5.55
N ILE A 31 2.70 -8.13 4.49
CA ILE A 31 3.94 -8.49 3.78
C ILE A 31 5.11 -8.42 4.74
N GLY A 32 5.26 -7.30 5.47
CA GLY A 32 6.35 -7.12 6.41
C GLY A 32 6.32 -8.06 7.61
N LEU A 33 5.17 -8.18 8.26
CA LEU A 33 5.00 -9.02 9.45
C LEU A 33 5.26 -10.51 9.17
N PHE A 34 4.91 -10.98 7.97
CA PHE A 34 5.06 -12.39 7.59
C PHE A 34 6.17 -12.65 6.58
N ALA A 35 6.91 -11.63 6.16
CA ALA A 35 8.02 -11.79 5.21
C ALA A 35 9.10 -12.77 5.72
N ALA A 36 9.28 -12.87 7.03
CA ALA A 36 10.21 -13.81 7.65
C ALA A 36 9.74 -15.28 7.64
N ASN A 37 8.50 -15.57 7.27
CA ASN A 37 7.92 -16.91 7.29
C ASN A 37 7.95 -17.55 5.90
N ARG A 38 8.24 -18.86 5.86
CA ARG A 38 8.40 -19.65 4.63
C ARG A 38 7.11 -20.43 4.32
N PHE A 39 6.13 -19.79 3.68
CA PHE A 39 4.94 -20.45 3.17
C PHE A 39 4.42 -19.72 1.94
N HIS A 40 3.73 -20.44 1.07
CA HIS A 40 2.93 -19.82 0.02
C HIS A 40 1.58 -19.41 0.59
N THR A 41 0.97 -18.37 0.05
CA THR A 41 -0.40 -18.01 0.41
C THR A 41 -1.25 -17.77 -0.82
N LEU A 42 -2.51 -18.15 -0.70
CA LEU A 42 -3.60 -17.74 -1.58
C LEU A 42 -4.66 -17.10 -0.70
N GLY A 43 -5.10 -15.91 -1.02
CA GLY A 43 -6.04 -15.19 -0.15
C GLY A 43 -6.93 -14.20 -0.87
N LEU A 44 -7.97 -13.80 -0.15
CA LEU A 44 -8.89 -12.75 -0.53
C LEU A 44 -8.81 -11.63 0.49
N SER A 45 -8.92 -10.40 0.02
CA SER A 45 -9.06 -9.23 0.87
C SER A 45 -10.15 -8.31 0.35
N THR A 46 -10.82 -7.63 1.27
CA THR A 46 -11.78 -6.57 1.00
C THR A 46 -11.33 -5.34 1.76
N GLN A 47 -11.20 -4.21 1.07
CA GLN A 47 -10.81 -2.93 1.65
C GLN A 47 -11.86 -1.88 1.32
N TYR A 48 -12.31 -1.15 2.34
CA TYR A 48 -13.12 0.05 2.22
C TYR A 48 -12.24 1.29 2.36
N ARG A 49 -12.48 2.30 1.51
CA ARG A 49 -11.85 3.63 1.55
C ARG A 49 -12.89 4.69 1.25
N SER A 50 -12.74 5.87 1.83
CA SER A 50 -13.59 7.01 1.51
C SER A 50 -12.75 8.28 1.36
N TYR A 51 -13.27 9.21 0.55
CA TYR A 51 -12.68 10.51 0.26
C TYR A 51 -13.78 11.57 0.21
N GLN A 52 -13.41 12.80 0.46
CA GLN A 52 -14.28 13.96 0.34
C GLN A 52 -13.50 15.08 -0.34
N SER A 53 -14.10 15.67 -1.38
CA SER A 53 -13.54 16.83 -2.05
C SER A 53 -14.34 18.07 -1.67
N TYR A 54 -13.64 19.18 -1.48
CA TYR A 54 -14.22 20.46 -1.08
C TYR A 54 -13.88 21.51 -2.13
N ASP A 55 -14.85 22.36 -2.44
CA ASP A 55 -14.68 23.59 -3.21
C ASP A 55 -15.12 24.75 -2.34
N ASN A 56 -14.24 25.75 -2.11
CA ASN A 56 -14.49 26.90 -1.24
C ASN A 56 -15.10 26.51 0.12
N GLU A 57 -14.51 25.49 0.78
CA GLU A 57 -14.95 24.92 2.06
C GLU A 57 -16.32 24.20 2.02
N GLN A 58 -17.00 24.15 0.88
CA GLN A 58 -18.24 23.40 0.71
C GLN A 58 -17.94 21.99 0.19
N LEU A 59 -18.65 20.99 0.72
CA LEU A 59 -18.53 19.61 0.25
C LEU A 59 -19.02 19.54 -1.22
N HIS A 60 -18.07 19.28 -2.13
CA HIS A 60 -18.33 19.16 -3.55
C HIS A 60 -18.62 17.70 -3.94
N SER A 61 -17.79 16.75 -3.49
CA SER A 61 -18.04 15.34 -3.76
C SER A 61 -17.68 14.44 -2.58
N LYS A 62 -18.35 13.29 -2.53
CA LYS A 62 -18.02 12.17 -1.63
C LYS A 62 -17.79 10.91 -2.46
N GLU A 63 -16.66 10.25 -2.25
CA GLU A 63 -16.28 9.05 -2.95
C GLU A 63 -16.05 7.90 -1.97
N GLU A 64 -16.59 6.74 -2.30
CA GLU A 64 -16.47 5.52 -1.50
C GLU A 64 -16.02 4.38 -2.41
N PHE A 65 -15.02 3.62 -1.99
CA PHE A 65 -14.46 2.52 -2.74
C PHE A 65 -14.45 1.24 -1.93
N LEU A 66 -14.90 0.17 -2.57
CA LEU A 66 -14.76 -1.18 -2.08
C LEU A 66 -13.81 -1.94 -3.01
N LEU A 67 -12.64 -2.29 -2.51
CA LEU A 67 -11.62 -3.04 -3.23
C LEU A 67 -11.61 -4.49 -2.76
N ASN A 68 -11.98 -5.42 -3.64
CA ASN A 68 -11.81 -6.85 -3.42
C ASN A 68 -10.58 -7.32 -4.18
N SER A 69 -9.68 -8.06 -3.56
CA SER A 69 -8.44 -8.48 -4.20
C SER A 69 -8.16 -9.95 -3.97
N LEU A 70 -7.85 -10.66 -5.06
CA LEU A 70 -7.18 -11.95 -4.99
C LEU A 70 -5.69 -11.71 -4.77
N GLN A 71 -5.12 -12.33 -3.76
CA GLN A 71 -3.72 -12.17 -3.36
C GLN A 71 -2.99 -13.50 -3.39
N LEU A 72 -1.80 -13.48 -3.96
CA LEU A 72 -0.90 -14.62 -4.08
C LEU A 72 0.46 -14.27 -3.51
N ARG A 73 1.06 -15.22 -2.80
CA ARG A 73 2.44 -15.15 -2.37
C ARG A 73 3.12 -16.48 -2.62
N PHE A 74 4.23 -16.44 -3.33
CA PHE A 74 5.08 -17.60 -3.58
C PHE A 74 6.46 -17.37 -2.98
N GLN A 75 6.91 -18.32 -2.17
CA GLN A 75 8.27 -18.40 -1.68
C GLN A 75 9.09 -19.21 -2.68
N LEU A 76 9.90 -18.57 -3.53
CA LEU A 76 10.73 -19.26 -4.53
C LEU A 76 11.99 -19.83 -3.93
N SER A 77 12.61 -19.12 -3.00
CA SER A 77 13.80 -19.56 -2.27
C SER A 77 13.77 -19.03 -0.84
N PRO A 78 14.69 -19.44 0.04
CA PRO A 78 14.78 -18.89 1.40
C PRO A 78 14.85 -17.37 1.48
N LYS A 79 15.31 -16.71 0.41
CA LYS A 79 15.47 -15.25 0.36
C LYS A 79 14.58 -14.55 -0.65
N LEU A 80 13.92 -15.28 -1.57
CA LEU A 80 13.16 -14.69 -2.67
C LEU A 80 11.68 -15.02 -2.59
N GLN A 81 10.84 -14.01 -2.63
CA GLN A 81 9.38 -14.11 -2.58
C GLN A 81 8.77 -13.32 -3.74
N ILE A 82 7.70 -13.84 -4.32
CA ILE A 82 6.89 -13.16 -5.31
C ILE A 82 5.50 -12.95 -4.73
N TYR A 83 4.96 -11.75 -4.92
CA TYR A 83 3.59 -11.39 -4.59
C TYR A 83 2.86 -11.01 -5.87
N GLY A 84 1.60 -11.39 -5.94
CA GLY A 84 0.68 -10.99 -6.99
C GLY A 84 -0.64 -10.53 -6.40
N GLN A 85 -1.25 -9.55 -7.01
CA GLN A 85 -2.57 -9.05 -6.63
C GLN A 85 -3.40 -8.74 -7.87
N LEU A 86 -4.65 -9.20 -7.87
CA LEU A 86 -5.66 -8.88 -8.87
C LEU A 86 -6.83 -8.20 -8.15
N PRO A 87 -6.99 -6.88 -8.27
CA PRO A 87 -8.07 -6.16 -7.63
C PRO A 87 -9.33 -6.12 -8.50
N TYR A 88 -10.49 -6.10 -7.85
CA TYR A 88 -11.79 -5.74 -8.39
C TYR A 88 -12.35 -4.60 -7.56
N GLN A 89 -12.62 -3.47 -8.19
CA GLN A 89 -13.06 -2.24 -7.53
C GLN A 89 -14.53 -1.95 -7.81
N VAL A 90 -15.22 -1.48 -6.79
CA VAL A 90 -16.52 -0.79 -6.89
C VAL A 90 -16.32 0.59 -6.28
N GLY A 91 -16.48 1.62 -7.11
CA GLY A 91 -16.40 3.02 -6.70
C GLY A 91 -17.76 3.67 -6.81
N LYS A 92 -18.17 4.41 -5.78
CA LYS A 92 -19.39 5.22 -5.73
C LYS A 92 -18.99 6.66 -5.47
N GLN A 93 -19.48 7.58 -6.32
CA GLN A 93 -19.30 9.01 -6.16
C GLN A 93 -20.68 9.68 -6.02
N SER A 94 -20.79 10.56 -5.06
CA SER A 94 -21.94 11.47 -4.91
C SER A 94 -21.45 12.89 -5.18
N LEU A 95 -21.98 13.51 -6.22
CA LEU A 95 -21.65 14.85 -6.69
C LEU A 95 -22.95 15.62 -6.89
N ASP A 96 -23.14 16.75 -6.21
CA ASP A 96 -24.33 17.62 -6.33
C ASP A 96 -25.69 16.87 -6.20
N GLY A 97 -25.72 15.81 -5.38
CA GLY A 97 -26.90 14.96 -5.20
C GLY A 97 -27.06 13.83 -6.23
N GLU A 98 -26.29 13.84 -7.30
CA GLU A 98 -26.22 12.74 -8.25
C GLU A 98 -25.26 11.65 -7.78
N VAL A 99 -25.65 10.39 -7.99
CA VAL A 99 -24.84 9.22 -7.61
C VAL A 99 -24.37 8.49 -8.86
N SER A 100 -23.07 8.40 -9.03
CA SER A 100 -22.41 7.61 -10.08
C SER A 100 -21.70 6.41 -9.46
N THR A 101 -21.81 5.25 -10.11
CA THR A 101 -21.08 4.03 -9.68
C THR A 101 -20.29 3.48 -10.85
N LYS A 102 -19.00 3.14 -10.59
CA LYS A 102 -18.11 2.47 -11.53
C LYS A 102 -17.60 1.20 -10.88
N TYR A 103 -17.44 0.15 -11.66
CA TYR A 103 -16.92 -1.13 -11.18
C TYR A 103 -16.16 -1.86 -12.26
N GLY A 104 -15.28 -2.74 -11.87
CA GLY A 104 -14.53 -3.59 -12.79
C GLY A 104 -13.23 -4.11 -12.21
N LEU A 105 -12.48 -4.85 -13.02
CA LEU A 105 -11.13 -5.28 -12.70
C LEU A 105 -10.21 -4.06 -12.70
N GLY A 106 -9.39 -3.96 -11.68
CA GLY A 106 -8.32 -2.97 -11.59
C GLY A 106 -7.01 -3.47 -12.20
N ASP A 107 -5.99 -2.66 -12.05
CA ASP A 107 -4.66 -2.96 -12.56
C ASP A 107 -3.99 -4.08 -11.77
N MET A 108 -3.52 -5.12 -12.45
CA MET A 108 -2.75 -6.21 -11.84
C MET A 108 -1.42 -5.69 -11.30
N GLN A 109 -1.02 -6.24 -10.16
CA GLN A 109 0.22 -5.85 -9.49
C GLN A 109 1.05 -7.09 -9.19
N GLY A 110 2.35 -6.97 -9.42
CA GLY A 110 3.35 -7.96 -9.06
C GLY A 110 4.51 -7.33 -8.30
N LEU A 111 5.07 -8.06 -7.34
CA LEU A 111 6.18 -7.59 -6.52
C LEU A 111 7.13 -8.74 -6.23
N VAL A 112 8.42 -8.47 -6.34
CA VAL A 112 9.50 -9.38 -5.97
C VAL A 112 10.19 -8.83 -4.73
N ASN A 113 10.19 -9.60 -3.65
CA ASN A 113 10.81 -9.25 -2.38
C ASN A 113 12.05 -10.11 -2.13
N TYR A 114 13.16 -9.45 -1.83
CA TYR A 114 14.43 -10.11 -1.47
C TYR A 114 14.78 -9.84 -0.01
N ILE A 115 15.02 -10.93 0.74
CA ILE A 115 15.41 -10.87 2.14
C ILE A 115 16.91 -10.60 2.21
N LEU A 116 17.27 -9.38 2.62
CA LEU A 116 18.65 -8.92 2.78
C LEU A 116 19.28 -9.49 4.04
N LEU A 117 18.54 -9.44 5.15
CA LEU A 117 18.99 -9.89 6.47
C LEU A 117 17.85 -10.63 7.17
N GLN A 118 18.14 -11.79 7.73
CA GLN A 118 17.28 -12.49 8.67
C GLN A 118 18.10 -13.16 9.75
N GLN A 119 18.06 -12.65 10.95
CA GLN A 119 18.68 -13.25 12.12
C GLN A 119 17.61 -13.91 12.98
N LYS A 120 17.89 -15.15 13.39
CA LYS A 120 17.01 -15.93 14.29
C LYS A 120 17.80 -16.29 15.54
N ASP A 121 17.07 -16.44 16.65
CA ASP A 121 17.66 -16.99 17.88
C ASP A 121 17.84 -18.52 17.79
N SER A 122 18.37 -19.13 18.84
CA SER A 122 18.63 -20.57 18.93
C SER A 122 17.37 -21.45 18.81
N VAL A 123 16.19 -20.87 19.07
CA VAL A 123 14.88 -21.54 18.91
C VAL A 123 14.18 -21.19 17.59
N GLY A 124 14.88 -20.50 16.67
CA GLY A 124 14.38 -20.20 15.33
C GLY A 124 13.44 -18.99 15.24
N ILE A 125 13.33 -18.18 16.29
CA ILE A 125 12.49 -16.97 16.30
C ILE A 125 13.26 -15.80 15.67
N THR A 126 12.66 -15.10 14.71
CA THR A 126 13.27 -13.96 14.05
C THR A 126 13.50 -12.81 15.04
N GLN A 127 14.74 -12.38 15.17
CA GLN A 127 15.18 -11.24 15.99
C GLN A 127 15.27 -9.97 15.17
N HIS A 128 15.92 -10.08 14.00
CA HIS A 128 16.07 -8.99 13.05
C HIS A 128 15.71 -9.48 11.65
N PHE A 129 15.07 -8.61 10.92
CA PHE A 129 14.70 -8.86 9.54
C PHE A 129 14.81 -7.56 8.74
N LEU A 130 15.35 -7.66 7.53
CA LEU A 130 15.39 -6.59 6.55
C LEU A 130 15.14 -7.17 5.18
N SER A 131 14.25 -6.56 4.41
CA SER A 131 14.01 -6.93 3.02
C SER A 131 13.84 -5.70 2.15
N ALA A 132 14.16 -5.87 0.86
CA ALA A 132 13.88 -4.91 -0.19
C ALA A 132 13.00 -5.55 -1.25
N ALA A 133 12.07 -4.80 -1.79
CA ALA A 133 11.19 -5.29 -2.83
C ALA A 133 11.06 -4.28 -3.97
N GLY A 134 10.92 -4.82 -5.19
CA GLY A 134 10.57 -4.08 -6.39
C GLY A 134 9.25 -4.60 -6.95
N GLY A 135 8.38 -3.70 -7.39
CA GLY A 135 7.06 -4.05 -7.91
C GLY A 135 6.70 -3.31 -9.18
N VAL A 136 5.77 -3.90 -9.90
CA VAL A 136 5.20 -3.34 -11.13
C VAL A 136 3.68 -3.49 -11.08
N LYS A 137 2.97 -2.43 -11.44
CA LYS A 137 1.54 -2.43 -11.73
C LYS A 137 1.35 -2.31 -13.24
N ALA A 138 0.63 -3.25 -13.83
CA ALA A 138 0.33 -3.28 -15.27
C ALA A 138 -1.06 -2.67 -15.53
N PRO A 139 -1.25 -1.90 -16.62
CA PRO A 139 -2.52 -1.25 -16.95
C PRO A 139 -3.52 -2.25 -17.54
N THR A 140 -3.96 -3.21 -16.74
CA THR A 140 -4.91 -4.26 -17.14
C THR A 140 -6.35 -3.95 -16.75
N GLY A 141 -6.54 -2.94 -15.91
CA GLY A 141 -7.84 -2.51 -15.45
C GLY A 141 -8.61 -1.69 -16.46
N TYR A 142 -9.93 -1.61 -16.25
CA TYR A 142 -10.78 -0.77 -17.07
C TYR A 142 -10.49 0.71 -16.83
N PHE A 143 -10.12 1.41 -17.91
CA PHE A 143 -9.80 2.83 -17.88
C PHE A 143 -10.36 3.52 -19.15
N VAL A 144 -10.94 4.71 -18.97
CA VAL A 144 -11.46 5.54 -20.07
C VAL A 144 -10.88 6.95 -19.95
N SER A 145 -10.80 7.66 -21.08
CA SER A 145 -10.27 9.03 -21.14
C SER A 145 -10.89 9.94 -20.09
N PRO A 146 -10.07 10.70 -19.38
CA PRO A 146 -10.52 11.60 -18.34
C PRO A 146 -11.09 12.91 -18.88
N SER A 147 -12.04 12.86 -19.79
CA SER A 147 -12.72 14.10 -20.25
C SER A 147 -13.51 14.82 -19.15
N ASN A 148 -13.64 14.21 -17.95
CA ASN A 148 -14.40 14.72 -16.81
C ASN A 148 -13.64 14.47 -15.49
N LEU A 149 -13.98 15.19 -14.44
CA LEU A 149 -13.47 15.10 -13.06
C LEU A 149 -13.51 13.70 -12.39
N GLN A 150 -14.00 12.68 -13.10
CA GLN A 150 -14.21 11.32 -12.59
C GLN A 150 -13.02 10.36 -12.78
N GLN A 151 -11.82 10.85 -13.04
CA GLN A 151 -10.64 10.01 -13.31
C GLN A 151 -10.36 8.95 -12.23
N ASN A 152 -10.57 9.32 -10.97
CA ASN A 152 -10.32 8.46 -9.83
C ASN A 152 -11.36 7.35 -9.64
N MET A 153 -12.48 7.41 -10.36
CA MET A 153 -13.56 6.44 -10.24
C MET A 153 -13.33 5.15 -11.03
N TYR A 154 -12.45 5.19 -12.04
CA TYR A 154 -12.16 4.02 -12.84
C TYR A 154 -11.30 3.00 -12.08
N PRO A 155 -11.56 1.68 -12.24
CA PRO A 155 -10.78 0.62 -11.60
C PRO A 155 -9.32 0.56 -12.02
N GLY A 156 -9.02 0.95 -13.25
CA GLY A 156 -7.66 1.03 -13.81
C GLY A 156 -7.17 2.46 -13.93
N THR A 157 -5.87 2.63 -14.07
CA THR A 157 -5.21 3.94 -14.27
C THR A 157 -4.70 4.14 -15.70
N GLY A 158 -4.64 3.05 -16.48
CA GLY A 158 -4.10 3.05 -17.85
C GLY A 158 -2.58 3.26 -17.91
N SER A 159 -1.88 3.19 -16.78
CA SER A 159 -0.43 3.44 -16.70
C SER A 159 0.34 2.28 -16.09
N TRP A 160 1.60 2.11 -16.52
CA TRP A 160 2.58 1.28 -15.83
C TRP A 160 3.14 2.04 -14.64
N ASP A 161 3.11 1.43 -13.45
CA ASP A 161 3.70 2.03 -12.27
C ASP A 161 4.75 1.10 -11.67
N TYR A 162 5.74 1.69 -11.00
CA TYR A 162 6.87 0.97 -10.42
C TYR A 162 6.94 1.29 -8.93
N SER A 163 7.18 0.28 -8.11
CA SER A 163 7.26 0.42 -6.66
C SER A 163 8.57 -0.11 -6.12
N LEU A 164 9.11 0.59 -5.12
CA LEU A 164 10.25 0.16 -4.33
C LEU A 164 9.83 0.15 -2.86
N LEU A 165 10.18 -0.91 -2.14
CA LEU A 165 9.86 -1.05 -0.72
C LEU A 165 11.10 -1.51 0.05
N LEU A 166 11.27 -0.94 1.24
CA LEU A 166 12.17 -1.44 2.27
C LEU A 166 11.34 -1.78 3.50
N ASN A 167 11.54 -2.95 4.06
CA ASN A 167 10.84 -3.38 5.25
C ASN A 167 11.83 -3.93 6.26
N GLY A 168 11.77 -3.40 7.48
CA GLY A 168 12.60 -3.79 8.60
C GLY A 168 11.76 -4.23 9.80
N TYR A 169 12.21 -5.25 10.51
CA TYR A 169 11.62 -5.69 11.77
C TYR A 169 12.73 -5.96 12.80
N LYS A 170 12.50 -5.52 14.03
CA LYS A 170 13.34 -5.80 15.17
C LYS A 170 12.48 -6.27 16.33
N ARG A 171 12.84 -7.41 16.90
CA ARG A 171 12.26 -7.88 18.16
C ARG A 171 12.85 -7.09 19.32
N LEU A 172 12.00 -6.53 20.16
CA LEU A 172 12.39 -5.73 21.34
C LEU A 172 12.36 -6.56 22.62
N SER A 173 11.40 -7.48 22.73
CA SER A 173 11.26 -8.41 23.85
C SER A 173 10.59 -9.70 23.42
N THR A 174 10.23 -10.56 24.35
CA THR A 174 9.53 -11.82 24.07
C THR A 174 8.19 -11.59 23.38
N LEU A 175 7.47 -10.55 23.75
CA LEU A 175 6.13 -10.23 23.25
C LEU A 175 6.11 -9.07 22.25
N TRP A 176 7.10 -8.19 22.29
CA TRP A 176 7.08 -6.95 21.51
C TRP A 176 8.14 -6.93 20.41
N GLY A 177 7.77 -6.36 19.31
CA GLY A 177 8.66 -6.01 18.21
C GLY A 177 8.30 -4.64 17.64
N MET A 178 9.17 -4.14 16.77
CA MET A 178 8.95 -2.91 16.01
C MET A 178 9.17 -3.24 14.54
N GLN A 179 8.27 -2.76 13.70
CA GLN A 179 8.40 -2.82 12.24
C GLN A 179 8.44 -1.41 11.68
N ALA A 180 9.33 -1.19 10.71
CA ALA A 180 9.38 0.03 9.92
C ALA A 180 9.29 -0.33 8.44
N GLU A 181 8.58 0.47 7.67
CA GLU A 181 8.43 0.32 6.23
C GLU A 181 8.62 1.66 5.53
N LEU A 182 9.35 1.64 4.44
CA LEU A 182 9.51 2.76 3.51
C LEU A 182 9.08 2.27 2.14
N SER A 183 8.20 2.98 1.46
CA SER A 183 7.83 2.68 0.09
C SER A 183 7.80 3.92 -0.78
N GLN A 184 8.15 3.73 -2.04
CA GLN A 184 8.10 4.73 -3.09
C GLN A 184 7.39 4.13 -4.29
N THR A 185 6.36 4.81 -4.83
CA THR A 185 5.70 4.42 -6.06
C THR A 185 5.89 5.52 -7.11
N LEU A 186 6.48 5.14 -8.23
CA LEU A 186 6.63 5.97 -9.42
C LEU A 186 5.51 5.63 -10.40
N LYS A 187 4.78 6.62 -10.86
CA LYS A 187 3.66 6.46 -11.78
C LYS A 187 4.08 6.74 -13.21
N GLY A 188 3.63 5.89 -14.13
CA GLY A 188 3.81 6.10 -15.55
C GLY A 188 2.77 7.04 -16.15
N LYS A 189 2.94 7.38 -17.43
CA LYS A 189 1.93 8.07 -18.22
C LYS A 189 0.92 7.06 -18.75
N ASN A 190 -0.34 7.43 -18.76
CA ASN A 190 -1.38 6.67 -19.45
C ASN A 190 -1.44 7.05 -20.94
N THR A 191 -2.32 6.38 -21.70
CA THR A 191 -2.50 6.60 -23.14
C THR A 191 -2.99 8.01 -23.50
N TYR A 192 -3.46 8.79 -22.52
CA TYR A 192 -3.91 10.18 -22.70
C TYR A 192 -2.87 11.19 -22.22
N ALA A 193 -1.62 10.76 -22.11
CA ALA A 193 -0.50 11.56 -21.62
C ALA A 193 -0.68 12.17 -20.19
N PHE A 194 -1.67 11.67 -19.46
CA PHE A 194 -1.86 12.02 -18.05
C PHE A 194 -1.00 11.12 -17.17
N ARG A 195 -0.34 11.70 -16.19
CA ARG A 195 0.45 11.00 -15.19
C ARG A 195 -0.09 11.31 -13.80
N TYR A 196 -0.57 10.27 -13.16
CA TYR A 196 -0.79 10.32 -11.72
C TYR A 196 0.54 10.52 -11.02
N GLY A 197 0.52 10.95 -9.85
CA GLY A 197 1.72 11.18 -9.18
C GLY A 197 2.35 10.12 -8.35
N ALA A 198 3.63 10.31 -8.16
CA ALA A 198 4.40 9.46 -7.28
C ALA A 198 3.89 9.58 -5.84
N SER A 199 3.98 8.52 -5.08
CA SER A 199 3.68 8.54 -3.65
C SER A 199 4.85 7.95 -2.87
N SER A 200 5.15 8.58 -1.73
CA SER A 200 6.13 8.11 -0.77
C SER A 200 5.43 7.82 0.54
N GLN A 201 5.75 6.69 1.15
CA GLN A 201 5.16 6.28 2.42
C GLN A 201 6.24 5.87 3.39
N VAL A 202 6.11 6.33 4.62
CA VAL A 202 6.91 5.87 5.76
C VAL A 202 5.94 5.39 6.84
N SER A 203 6.14 4.19 7.35
CA SER A 203 5.36 3.71 8.49
C SER A 203 6.22 3.05 9.55
N THR A 204 5.81 3.22 10.81
CA THR A 204 6.41 2.54 11.96
C THR A 204 5.31 2.05 12.87
N VAL A 205 5.35 0.76 13.20
CA VAL A 205 4.38 0.14 14.10
C VAL A 205 5.07 -0.69 15.18
N LEU A 206 4.52 -0.65 16.39
CA LEU A 206 4.80 -1.60 17.44
C LEU A 206 3.95 -2.85 17.22
N VAL A 207 4.56 -4.01 17.37
CA VAL A 207 3.94 -5.31 17.14
C VAL A 207 3.91 -6.09 18.44
N TYR A 208 2.73 -6.43 18.91
CA TYR A 208 2.51 -7.37 20.00
C TYR A 208 2.32 -8.77 19.44
N ASN A 209 3.11 -9.72 19.90
CA ASN A 209 3.15 -11.07 19.38
C ASN A 209 2.87 -12.06 20.52
N TYR A 210 1.70 -12.64 20.50
CA TYR A 210 1.25 -13.57 21.52
C TYR A 210 0.95 -14.94 20.92
N LYS A 211 1.57 -15.98 21.44
CA LYS A 211 1.39 -17.36 20.99
C LYS A 211 0.64 -18.15 22.05
N VAL A 212 -0.47 -18.75 21.67
CA VAL A 212 -1.27 -19.65 22.53
C VAL A 212 -1.43 -20.98 21.80
N SER A 213 -0.82 -22.03 22.30
CA SER A 213 -0.88 -23.37 21.69
C SER A 213 -0.57 -23.32 20.18
N SER A 214 -1.54 -23.62 19.33
CA SER A 214 -1.43 -23.62 17.86
C SER A 214 -1.75 -22.28 17.18
N TYR A 215 -2.18 -21.28 17.94
CA TYR A 215 -2.56 -19.96 17.42
C TYR A 215 -1.49 -18.93 17.73
N ARG A 216 -1.31 -17.99 16.82
CA ARG A 216 -0.46 -16.82 17.03
C ARG A 216 -1.24 -15.55 16.72
N LEU A 217 -1.40 -14.73 17.72
CA LEU A 217 -2.02 -13.42 17.61
C LEU A 217 -0.93 -12.37 17.44
N LEU A 218 -1.04 -11.56 16.40
CA LEU A 218 -0.18 -10.41 16.13
C LEU A 218 -1.07 -9.17 16.10
N ALA A 219 -0.96 -8.33 17.11
CA ALA A 219 -1.60 -7.02 17.09
C ALA A 219 -0.54 -5.95 16.83
N SER A 220 -0.86 -4.93 16.05
CA SER A 220 0.05 -3.82 15.82
C SER A 220 -0.66 -2.49 15.84
N ALA A 221 0.07 -1.45 16.28
CA ALA A 221 -0.38 -0.08 16.20
C ALA A 221 0.81 0.85 15.96
N GLY A 222 0.59 1.94 15.22
CA GLY A 222 1.64 2.91 14.93
C GLY A 222 1.18 4.02 14.01
N ILE A 223 2.14 4.67 13.36
CA ILE A 223 1.94 5.84 12.53
C ILE A 223 2.40 5.55 11.11
N GLN A 224 1.67 6.07 10.16
CA GLN A 224 2.00 6.10 8.75
C GLN A 224 1.94 7.56 8.26
N ILE A 225 2.92 7.93 7.46
CA ILE A 225 3.00 9.23 6.81
C ILE A 225 3.07 8.97 5.31
N ASP A 226 2.13 9.53 4.57
CA ASP A 226 2.05 9.44 3.12
C ASP A 226 2.27 10.82 2.53
N TYR A 227 3.20 10.93 1.61
CA TYR A 227 3.40 12.10 0.78
C TYR A 227 2.93 11.79 -0.63
N PHE A 228 2.10 12.67 -1.14
CA PHE A 228 1.61 12.64 -2.51
C PHE A 228 2.15 13.87 -3.23
N ALA A 229 2.66 13.66 -4.43
CA ALA A 229 3.08 14.75 -5.29
C ALA A 229 1.95 15.12 -6.28
N ALA A 230 2.07 16.15 -7.10
CA ALA A 230 1.00 16.63 -7.97
C ALA A 230 0.77 15.79 -9.24
N ASN A 231 -0.44 15.75 -9.77
CA ASN A 231 -0.77 15.18 -11.07
C ASN A 231 -0.21 16.04 -12.21
N HIS A 232 0.02 15.47 -13.38
CA HIS A 232 0.66 16.19 -14.48
C HIS A 232 0.10 15.80 -15.86
N TRP A 233 -0.17 16.78 -16.70
CA TRP A 233 -0.42 16.64 -18.13
C TRP A 233 0.73 17.24 -18.93
N ASP A 234 1.14 16.56 -20.00
CA ASP A 234 2.34 16.96 -20.76
C ASP A 234 2.19 18.29 -21.50
N TRP A 235 0.97 18.71 -21.82
CA TRP A 235 0.73 19.88 -22.67
C TRP A 235 0.04 21.05 -21.96
N GLU A 236 -0.40 20.86 -20.72
CA GLU A 236 -1.06 21.91 -19.95
C GLU A 236 -0.55 21.96 -18.52
N THR A 237 -0.29 23.15 -18.05
CA THR A 237 -0.14 23.38 -16.61
C THR A 237 -1.52 23.19 -16.00
N LEU A 238 -1.69 22.14 -15.23
CA LEU A 238 -2.94 21.89 -14.53
C LEU A 238 -3.28 23.05 -13.60
N SER A 239 -4.57 23.41 -13.52
CA SER A 239 -5.03 24.35 -12.51
C SER A 239 -4.68 23.85 -11.11
N ASP A 240 -4.50 24.74 -10.16
CA ASP A 240 -4.15 24.42 -8.76
C ASP A 240 -5.09 23.35 -8.15
N GLU A 241 -6.36 23.33 -8.57
CA GLU A 241 -7.40 22.41 -8.08
C GLU A 241 -7.18 20.95 -8.49
N SER A 242 -6.47 20.70 -9.57
CA SER A 242 -6.21 19.33 -10.08
C SER A 242 -4.89 18.71 -9.55
N LEU A 243 -4.15 19.43 -8.75
CA LEU A 243 -2.78 19.02 -8.36
C LEU A 243 -2.73 17.87 -7.35
N HIS A 244 -3.70 17.64 -6.52
CA HIS A 244 -3.81 16.53 -5.53
C HIS A 244 -2.53 16.23 -4.73
N GLN A 245 -1.66 17.21 -4.55
CA GLN A 245 -0.42 17.04 -3.79
C GLN A 245 -0.64 17.26 -2.30
N GLY A 246 0.17 16.64 -1.47
CA GLY A 246 0.12 16.91 -0.03
C GLY A 246 0.64 15.82 0.87
N LEU A 247 0.38 15.97 2.14
CA LEU A 247 0.80 15.10 3.21
C LEU A 247 -0.40 14.58 4.00
N LEU A 248 -0.36 13.29 4.31
CA LEU A 248 -1.35 12.59 5.12
C LEU A 248 -0.66 11.86 6.26
N VAL A 249 -1.07 12.09 7.49
CA VAL A 249 -0.62 11.35 8.67
C VAL A 249 -1.77 10.50 9.19
N GLN A 250 -1.52 9.20 9.35
CA GLN A 250 -2.54 8.23 9.75
C GLN A 250 -2.06 7.42 10.96
N VAL A 251 -2.98 7.09 11.85
CA VAL A 251 -2.80 6.00 12.80
C VAL A 251 -3.17 4.70 12.10
N LYS A 252 -2.26 3.74 12.14
CA LYS A 252 -2.41 2.41 11.55
C LYS A 252 -2.48 1.37 12.64
N SER A 253 -3.47 0.49 12.58
CA SER A 253 -3.61 -0.63 13.50
C SER A 253 -3.96 -1.91 12.76
N SER A 254 -3.53 -3.04 13.29
CA SER A 254 -3.94 -4.35 12.75
C SER A 254 -4.02 -5.42 13.82
N VAL A 255 -4.88 -6.40 13.58
CA VAL A 255 -4.97 -7.64 14.32
C VAL A 255 -4.89 -8.79 13.34
N ASN A 256 -3.95 -9.71 13.55
CA ASN A 256 -3.72 -10.85 12.69
C ASN A 256 -3.76 -12.13 13.53
N LEU A 257 -4.60 -13.06 13.15
CA LEU A 257 -4.69 -14.39 13.76
C LEU A 257 -4.14 -15.43 12.80
N LEU A 258 -3.00 -15.97 13.16
CA LEU A 258 -2.34 -17.05 12.42
C LEU A 258 -2.70 -18.39 13.08
N THR A 259 -3.31 -19.26 12.31
CA THR A 259 -3.59 -20.66 12.65
C THR A 259 -2.62 -21.58 11.89
N TYR A 260 -2.82 -22.89 11.98
CA TYR A 260 -2.01 -23.85 11.21
C TYR A 260 -2.08 -23.63 9.69
N SER A 261 -3.27 -23.34 9.16
CA SER A 261 -3.51 -23.26 7.71
C SER A 261 -4.08 -21.92 7.25
N TRP A 262 -4.46 -21.04 8.17
CA TRP A 262 -5.14 -19.80 7.83
C TRP A 262 -4.52 -18.59 8.53
N LEU A 263 -4.51 -17.48 7.81
CA LEU A 263 -4.23 -16.15 8.33
C LEU A 263 -5.46 -15.27 8.14
N TYR A 264 -6.01 -14.81 9.24
CA TYR A 264 -7.09 -13.81 9.27
C TYR A 264 -6.48 -12.48 9.66
N SER A 265 -6.83 -11.43 8.95
CA SER A 265 -6.29 -10.09 9.22
C SER A 265 -7.40 -9.05 9.19
N LEU A 266 -7.40 -8.17 10.18
CA LEU A 266 -8.18 -6.94 10.21
C LEU A 266 -7.21 -5.78 10.35
N GLN A 267 -7.35 -4.77 9.50
CA GLN A 267 -6.51 -3.57 9.53
C GLN A 267 -7.39 -2.34 9.44
N ALA A 268 -7.04 -1.31 10.19
CA ALA A 268 -7.66 0.00 10.11
C ALA A 268 -6.59 1.08 10.00
N GLN A 269 -6.90 2.14 9.24
CA GLN A 269 -6.11 3.36 9.11
C GLN A 269 -7.04 4.54 9.29
N LEU A 270 -6.67 5.45 10.17
CA LEU A 270 -7.46 6.63 10.51
C LEU A 270 -6.61 7.88 10.26
N PRO A 271 -7.01 8.79 9.37
CA PRO A 271 -6.35 10.08 9.21
C PRO A 271 -6.42 10.86 10.52
N VAL A 272 -5.27 11.35 11.00
CA VAL A 272 -5.18 12.21 12.19
C VAL A 272 -4.74 13.61 11.84
N TRP A 273 -4.08 13.76 10.71
CA TRP A 273 -3.75 15.04 10.13
C TRP A 273 -3.58 14.90 8.62
N GLN A 274 -4.06 15.87 7.87
CA GLN A 274 -3.91 15.87 6.42
C GLN A 274 -3.94 17.30 5.87
N ASN A 275 -3.14 17.52 4.84
CA ASN A 275 -3.15 18.72 4.04
C ASN A 275 -2.88 18.31 2.59
N ILE A 276 -3.95 17.96 1.87
CA ILE A 276 -3.89 17.50 0.49
C ILE A 276 -4.65 18.48 -0.34
N ASN A 277 -4.01 18.93 -1.42
CA ASN A 277 -4.54 19.98 -2.29
C ASN A 277 -5.01 21.21 -1.49
N ARG A 278 -4.15 21.69 -0.55
CA ARG A 278 -4.45 22.83 0.35
C ARG A 278 -5.74 22.64 1.18
N GLY A 279 -6.10 21.40 1.50
CA GLY A 279 -7.30 21.05 2.26
C GLY A 279 -8.53 20.74 1.40
N ALA A 280 -8.47 20.88 0.09
CA ALA A 280 -9.58 20.57 -0.82
C ALA A 280 -9.87 19.08 -0.97
N LEU A 281 -8.96 18.19 -0.55
CA LEU A 281 -9.17 16.74 -0.56
C LEU A 281 -8.91 16.14 0.82
N ASN A 282 -9.91 15.45 1.36
CA ASN A 282 -9.84 14.76 2.64
C ASN A 282 -10.01 13.26 2.50
N PHE A 283 -9.07 12.52 3.05
CA PHE A 283 -9.14 11.07 3.21
C PHE A 283 -9.97 10.73 4.44
N GLY A 284 -10.87 9.76 4.28
CA GLY A 284 -11.62 9.18 5.37
C GLY A 284 -10.94 7.92 5.94
N PRO A 285 -11.61 7.23 6.88
CA PRO A 285 -11.16 5.97 7.42
C PRO A 285 -11.00 4.91 6.34
N GLN A 286 -9.99 4.04 6.53
CA GLN A 286 -9.78 2.86 5.69
C GLN A 286 -9.82 1.62 6.57
N VAL A 287 -10.53 0.60 6.13
CA VAL A 287 -10.63 -0.69 6.82
C VAL A 287 -10.40 -1.80 5.82
N GLN A 288 -9.59 -2.78 6.20
CA GLN A 288 -9.33 -3.95 5.37
C GLN A 288 -9.51 -5.23 6.19
N ILE A 289 -10.18 -6.20 5.59
CA ILE A 289 -10.28 -7.57 6.10
C ILE A 289 -9.64 -8.48 5.08
N SER A 290 -8.86 -9.48 5.52
CA SER A 290 -8.33 -10.50 4.63
C SER A 290 -8.32 -11.88 5.26
N ILE A 291 -8.45 -12.89 4.39
CA ILE A 291 -8.35 -14.30 4.73
C ILE A 291 -7.38 -14.92 3.74
N GLN A 292 -6.34 -15.59 4.25
CA GLN A 292 -5.32 -16.23 3.42
C GLN A 292 -5.12 -17.67 3.86
N TYR A 293 -5.12 -18.58 2.91
CA TYR A 293 -4.76 -19.98 3.11
C TYR A 293 -3.26 -20.15 3.00
N LEU A 294 -2.65 -20.85 3.94
CA LEU A 294 -1.22 -21.07 4.06
C LEU A 294 -0.87 -22.46 3.52
N ILE A 295 -0.12 -22.49 2.43
CA ILE A 295 0.40 -23.72 1.84
C ILE A 295 1.82 -23.90 2.34
N GLN A 296 2.03 -24.87 3.23
CA GLN A 296 3.35 -25.16 3.80
C GLN A 296 4.24 -25.81 2.76
N GLN A 297 5.47 -25.36 2.66
CA GLN A 297 6.49 -26.07 1.90
C GLN A 297 6.86 -27.35 2.65
N LYS A 298 6.78 -28.51 2.00
CA LYS A 298 7.40 -29.72 2.51
C LYS A 298 8.89 -29.44 2.73
N LYS A 299 9.40 -29.74 3.92
CA LYS A 299 10.86 -29.74 4.13
C LYS A 299 11.47 -30.67 3.08
N GLN A 300 12.27 -30.12 2.17
CA GLN A 300 13.20 -30.96 1.43
C GLN A 300 14.18 -31.50 2.46
N SER A 301 14.08 -32.81 2.68
CA SER A 301 14.99 -33.60 3.53
C SER A 301 16.37 -33.64 2.93
#